data_5ceee77b0abaee46395e64fd6fb352ad
#
_entry.id   5ceee77b0abaee46395e64fd6fb352ad
#
_cell.length_a   1.000
_cell.length_b   1.000
_cell.length_c   1.000
_cell.angle_alpha   90.00
_cell.angle_beta   90.00
_cell.angle_gamma   90.00
#
_symmetry.space_group_name_H-M   'P 1'
#
loop_
_entity.id
_entity.type
_entity.pdbx_description
1 polymer ?
#
loop_
_entity_poly.entity_id
_entity_poly.type
_entity_poly.pdbx_seq_one_letter_code
_entity_poly.pdbx_strand_id
1 'polypeptide(L)'
;MTIKSNLFKCVAVTGLALSLGSVSAFTMAAEEEHDHGQAITEMQLNNGSKWGIDAPLSQAMAKISQAINAEVESIHADTLAQENYVALASEINTQVAYMIENCELEPAADAQLHIIIHDLMDGSASMENQSSARNGAVKVINALGNYANYFDDPKFQPVAH
;
A
#
# COMPACT_ATOMS: atom_id res chain seq x y z
N MET A 1 -25.62 2.30 49.47
CA MET A 1 -24.93 3.31 50.28
C MET A 1 -24.73 4.54 49.41
N THR A 2 -25.68 5.39 49.48
CA THR A 2 -25.84 6.83 49.56
C THR A 2 -25.11 7.69 48.54
N ILE A 3 -25.85 8.16 47.60
CA ILE A 3 -25.97 9.38 46.80
C ILE A 3 -25.40 10.62 47.54
N LYS A 4 -24.71 11.51 46.78
CA LYS A 4 -24.86 12.96 46.95
C LYS A 4 -24.64 13.73 45.65
N SER A 5 -25.73 14.25 45.18
CA SER A 5 -25.92 15.34 44.20
C SER A 5 -25.42 16.66 44.82
N ASN A 6 -24.80 17.53 44.02
CA ASN A 6 -24.74 18.96 44.33
C ASN A 6 -25.00 19.77 43.04
N LEU A 7 -26.16 20.29 43.05
CA LEU A 7 -26.73 21.34 42.24
C LEU A 7 -26.21 22.70 42.75
N PHE A 8 -25.60 23.53 41.91
CA PHE A 8 -25.43 24.95 42.21
C PHE A 8 -25.93 25.85 41.09
N LYS A 9 -26.74 26.78 41.53
CA LYS A 9 -27.60 27.69 40.80
C LYS A 9 -26.84 28.89 40.21
N CYS A 10 -27.39 29.35 39.10
CA CYS A 10 -27.51 30.73 38.57
C CYS A 10 -26.86 31.92 39.30
N VAL A 11 -26.17 32.78 38.53
CA VAL A 11 -26.35 34.24 38.62
C VAL A 11 -26.22 34.84 37.23
N ALA A 12 -27.27 35.54 36.79
CA ALA A 12 -27.28 36.41 35.63
C ALA A 12 -26.75 37.78 36.04
N VAL A 13 -25.88 38.35 35.22
CA VAL A 13 -25.58 39.81 35.31
C VAL A 13 -25.58 40.33 33.87
N THR A 14 -26.59 41.17 33.62
CA THR A 14 -26.72 42.07 32.49
C THR A 14 -25.71 43.23 32.58
N GLY A 15 -24.94 43.40 31.54
CA GLY A 15 -24.06 44.57 31.37
C GLY A 15 -24.00 44.96 29.91
N LEU A 16 -24.80 45.99 29.57
CA LEU A 16 -24.81 46.66 28.26
C LEU A 16 -23.63 47.67 28.21
N ALA A 17 -22.68 47.49 27.30
CA ALA A 17 -21.73 48.49 26.93
C ALA A 17 -21.52 48.48 25.40
N LEU A 18 -22.03 49.56 24.76
CA LEU A 18 -21.67 49.94 23.39
C LEU A 18 -20.20 50.38 23.37
N SER A 19 -19.40 49.82 22.50
CA SER A 19 -18.16 50.45 22.02
C SER A 19 -17.96 50.18 20.53
N LEU A 20 -17.80 51.29 19.82
CA LEU A 20 -17.60 51.40 18.37
C LEU A 20 -16.29 50.75 17.93
N GLY A 21 -16.37 50.10 16.80
CA GLY A 21 -15.41 50.23 15.70
C GLY A 21 -13.99 49.66 15.89
N SER A 22 -13.77 48.49 15.35
CA SER A 22 -12.52 48.17 14.66
C SER A 22 -12.81 47.11 13.62
N VAL A 23 -12.80 47.52 12.36
CA VAL A 23 -12.79 46.61 11.23
C VAL A 23 -11.42 45.96 11.21
N SER A 24 -11.29 44.80 11.86
CA SER A 24 -10.13 43.93 11.67
C SER A 24 -10.32 43.26 10.33
N ALA A 25 -9.51 43.64 9.36
CA ALA A 25 -9.33 42.89 8.14
C ALA A 25 -8.87 41.47 8.51
N PHE A 26 -9.75 40.50 8.41
CA PHE A 26 -9.37 39.08 8.39
C PHE A 26 -8.58 38.88 7.10
N THR A 27 -7.26 38.87 7.21
CA THR A 27 -6.42 38.20 6.23
C THR A 27 -6.82 36.73 6.30
N MET A 28 -7.57 36.30 5.30
CA MET A 28 -7.68 34.89 5.00
C MET A 28 -6.25 34.40 4.67
N ALA A 29 -5.61 33.78 5.64
CA ALA A 29 -4.54 32.83 5.33
C ALA A 29 -5.18 31.80 4.42
N ALA A 30 -4.75 31.73 3.17
CA ALA A 30 -5.03 30.59 2.32
C ALA A 30 -4.44 29.39 3.07
N GLU A 31 -5.33 28.53 3.61
CA GLU A 31 -4.97 27.17 3.89
C GLU A 31 -4.54 26.60 2.55
N GLU A 32 -3.24 26.35 2.39
CA GLU A 32 -2.78 25.48 1.35
C GLU A 32 -3.49 24.15 1.62
N GLU A 33 -4.51 23.87 0.82
CA GLU A 33 -5.05 22.52 0.71
C GLU A 33 -3.86 21.66 0.28
N HIS A 34 -3.29 20.92 1.23
CA HIS A 34 -2.46 19.78 0.90
C HIS A 34 -3.39 18.84 0.12
N ASP A 35 -3.29 18.92 -1.19
CA ASP A 35 -3.82 17.93 -2.10
C ASP A 35 -3.20 16.59 -1.65
N HIS A 36 -3.94 15.86 -0.81
CA HIS A 36 -3.69 14.46 -0.56
C HIS A 36 -4.00 13.78 -1.87
N GLY A 37 -2.98 13.70 -2.74
CA GLY A 37 -3.07 13.10 -4.05
C GLY A 37 -3.91 11.84 -3.95
N GLN A 38 -4.97 11.78 -4.76
CA GLN A 38 -5.87 10.63 -4.80
C GLN A 38 -4.97 9.39 -4.93
N ALA A 39 -5.12 8.45 -3.99
CA ALA A 39 -4.38 7.21 -4.03
C ALA A 39 -4.60 6.60 -5.42
N ILE A 40 -3.52 6.44 -6.17
CA ILE A 40 -3.59 5.82 -7.50
C ILE A 40 -4.01 4.37 -7.24
N THR A 41 -5.22 4.01 -7.70
CA THR A 41 -5.80 2.67 -7.48
C THR A 41 -5.66 1.77 -8.70
N GLU A 42 -5.24 2.33 -9.84
CA GLU A 42 -5.07 1.62 -11.10
C GLU A 42 -3.68 1.85 -11.67
N MET A 43 -3.07 0.79 -12.17
CA MET A 43 -1.77 0.86 -12.84
C MET A 43 -1.85 1.66 -14.13
N GLN A 44 -0.89 2.56 -14.35
CA GLN A 44 -0.81 3.39 -15.55
C GLN A 44 0.61 3.34 -16.15
N LEU A 45 0.69 3.40 -17.47
CA LEU A 45 1.96 3.55 -18.17
C LEU A 45 2.44 5.01 -18.11
N ASN A 46 3.74 5.21 -18.17
CA ASN A 46 4.37 6.52 -18.32
C ASN A 46 4.22 7.03 -19.75
N ASN A 47 3.15 7.74 -20.03
CA ASN A 47 2.84 8.24 -21.39
C ASN A 47 2.94 7.15 -22.49
N GLY A 48 2.48 5.94 -22.17
CA GLY A 48 2.52 4.78 -23.08
C GLY A 48 3.81 3.96 -23.00
N SER A 49 4.80 4.37 -22.21
CA SER A 49 6.04 3.63 -21.96
C SER A 49 5.99 2.95 -20.58
N LYS A 50 6.81 1.93 -20.37
CA LYS A 50 7.00 1.33 -19.05
C LYS A 50 7.80 2.25 -18.14
N TRP A 51 7.62 2.08 -16.82
CA TRP A 51 8.34 2.81 -15.79
C TRP A 51 9.78 2.30 -15.65
N GLY A 52 10.71 3.20 -15.38
CA GLY A 52 12.09 2.82 -15.06
C GLY A 52 12.19 2.10 -13.70
N ILE A 53 13.21 1.31 -13.57
CA ILE A 53 13.52 0.54 -12.37
C ILE A 53 14.92 0.87 -11.84
N ASP A 54 15.16 0.48 -10.59
CA ASP A 54 16.51 0.41 -10.00
C ASP A 54 16.97 -1.03 -9.76
N ALA A 55 18.22 -1.19 -9.32
CA ALA A 55 18.78 -2.51 -9.06
C ALA A 55 18.14 -3.23 -7.88
N PRO A 56 17.81 -2.57 -6.75
CA PRO A 56 17.09 -3.19 -5.65
C PRO A 56 15.72 -3.75 -6.07
N LEU A 57 14.92 -2.97 -6.82
CA LEU A 57 13.61 -3.41 -7.32
C LEU A 57 13.75 -4.66 -8.21
N SER A 58 14.64 -4.62 -9.22
CA SER A 58 14.88 -5.74 -10.11
C SER A 58 15.30 -7.01 -9.34
N GLN A 59 16.18 -6.86 -8.33
CA GLN A 59 16.62 -7.99 -7.50
C GLN A 59 15.48 -8.59 -6.69
N ALA A 60 14.68 -7.78 -6.03
CA ALA A 60 13.59 -8.24 -5.19
C ALA A 60 12.51 -8.97 -6.01
N MET A 61 12.08 -8.35 -7.12
CA MET A 61 11.06 -8.93 -8.00
C MET A 61 11.52 -10.24 -8.64
N ALA A 62 12.81 -10.34 -9.01
CA ALA A 62 13.38 -11.58 -9.52
C ALA A 62 13.34 -12.72 -8.48
N LYS A 63 13.62 -12.44 -7.19
CA LYS A 63 13.57 -13.44 -6.12
C LYS A 63 12.13 -13.90 -5.85
N ILE A 64 11.16 -12.98 -5.82
CA ILE A 64 9.75 -13.33 -5.66
C ILE A 64 9.30 -14.22 -6.83
N SER A 65 9.61 -13.82 -8.08
CA SER A 65 9.26 -14.60 -9.26
C SER A 65 9.90 -15.99 -9.23
N GLN A 66 11.18 -16.10 -8.84
CA GLN A 66 11.86 -17.39 -8.72
C GLN A 66 11.19 -18.30 -7.68
N ALA A 67 10.82 -17.76 -6.51
CA ALA A 67 10.17 -18.53 -5.46
C ALA A 67 8.80 -19.05 -5.93
N ILE A 68 7.99 -18.22 -6.57
CA ILE A 68 6.69 -18.63 -7.12
C ILE A 68 6.87 -19.66 -8.25
N ASN A 69 7.82 -19.46 -9.18
CA ASN A 69 8.07 -20.38 -10.29
C ASN A 69 8.49 -21.80 -9.80
N ALA A 70 9.18 -21.89 -8.67
CA ALA A 70 9.56 -23.19 -8.09
C ALA A 70 8.35 -24.04 -7.66
N GLU A 71 7.22 -23.40 -7.34
CA GLU A 71 6.00 -24.05 -6.82
C GLU A 71 4.78 -23.91 -7.75
N VAL A 72 4.94 -23.25 -8.90
CA VAL A 72 3.81 -22.87 -9.76
C VAL A 72 2.95 -24.05 -10.21
N GLU A 73 3.58 -25.19 -10.53
CA GLU A 73 2.84 -26.39 -10.94
C GLU A 73 2.01 -26.97 -9.79
N SER A 74 2.56 -26.98 -8.56
CA SER A 74 1.85 -27.44 -7.36
C SER A 74 0.72 -26.48 -6.98
N ILE A 75 0.90 -25.18 -7.17
CA ILE A 75 -0.14 -24.14 -6.98
C ILE A 75 -1.28 -24.36 -7.99
N HIS A 76 -0.97 -24.59 -9.26
CA HIS A 76 -1.97 -24.83 -10.31
C HIS A 76 -2.75 -26.12 -10.07
N ALA A 77 -2.05 -27.20 -9.68
CA ALA A 77 -2.64 -28.48 -9.38
C ALA A 77 -3.41 -28.54 -8.05
N ASP A 78 -3.35 -27.46 -7.25
CA ASP A 78 -3.93 -27.40 -5.89
C ASP A 78 -3.39 -28.50 -4.95
N THR A 79 -2.09 -28.78 -5.07
CA THR A 79 -1.39 -29.84 -4.31
C THR A 79 -0.31 -29.29 -3.38
N LEU A 80 -0.07 -27.97 -3.40
CA LEU A 80 0.94 -27.36 -2.55
C LEU A 80 0.53 -27.42 -1.06
N ALA A 81 1.44 -27.89 -0.21
CA ALA A 81 1.20 -27.98 1.22
C ALA A 81 1.14 -26.59 1.87
N GLN A 82 0.37 -26.46 2.96
CA GLN A 82 0.19 -25.17 3.65
C GLN A 82 1.52 -24.56 4.12
N GLU A 83 2.45 -25.40 4.57
CA GLU A 83 3.77 -24.97 5.04
C GLU A 83 4.57 -24.27 3.92
N ASN A 84 4.41 -24.71 2.68
CA ASN A 84 5.08 -24.10 1.53
C ASN A 84 4.43 -22.74 1.17
N TYR A 85 3.10 -22.61 1.29
CA TYR A 85 2.46 -21.29 1.15
C TYR A 85 2.96 -20.30 2.21
N VAL A 86 3.11 -20.74 3.45
CA VAL A 86 3.67 -19.90 4.52
C VAL A 86 5.12 -19.53 4.24
N ALA A 87 5.93 -20.45 3.72
CA ALA A 87 7.32 -20.16 3.33
C ALA A 87 7.39 -19.14 2.18
N LEU A 88 6.53 -19.28 1.15
CA LEU A 88 6.42 -18.29 0.08
C LEU A 88 6.01 -16.92 0.61
N ALA A 89 5.01 -16.84 1.50
CA ALA A 89 4.58 -15.60 2.12
C ALA A 89 5.72 -14.91 2.87
N SER A 90 6.51 -15.68 3.62
CA SER A 90 7.68 -15.16 4.35
C SER A 90 8.76 -14.60 3.41
N GLU A 91 9.05 -15.29 2.30
CA GLU A 91 10.01 -14.80 1.30
C GLU A 91 9.50 -13.50 0.64
N ILE A 92 8.22 -13.45 0.24
CA ILE A 92 7.61 -12.25 -0.34
C ILE A 92 7.71 -11.06 0.63
N ASN A 93 7.34 -11.26 1.89
CA ASN A 93 7.41 -10.21 2.91
C ASN A 93 8.85 -9.72 3.12
N THR A 94 9.83 -10.62 3.06
CA THR A 94 11.27 -10.28 3.14
C THR A 94 11.68 -9.40 1.95
N GLN A 95 11.26 -9.74 0.74
CA GLN A 95 11.60 -8.95 -0.45
C GLN A 95 10.84 -7.62 -0.50
N VAL A 96 9.60 -7.57 -0.02
CA VAL A 96 8.84 -6.31 0.13
C VAL A 96 9.54 -5.38 1.12
N ALA A 97 9.96 -5.86 2.28
CA ALA A 97 10.74 -5.07 3.24
C ALA A 97 12.04 -4.55 2.61
N TYR A 98 12.75 -5.38 1.85
CA TYR A 98 13.96 -4.98 1.15
C TYR A 98 13.70 -3.88 0.11
N MET A 99 12.60 -3.96 -0.65
CA MET A 99 12.21 -2.90 -1.60
C MET A 99 11.94 -1.58 -0.88
N ILE A 100 11.17 -1.60 0.20
CA ILE A 100 10.83 -0.40 0.99
C ILE A 100 12.08 0.29 1.55
N GLU A 101 13.09 -0.48 1.93
CA GLU A 101 14.32 0.04 2.52
C GLU A 101 15.35 0.54 1.50
N ASN A 102 15.33 0.03 0.26
CA ASN A 102 16.45 0.19 -0.66
C ASN A 102 16.08 0.77 -2.04
N CYS A 103 14.80 0.81 -2.43
CA CYS A 103 14.42 1.37 -3.73
C CYS A 103 14.41 2.90 -3.69
N GLU A 104 14.95 3.50 -4.76
CA GLU A 104 14.99 4.95 -4.98
C GLU A 104 14.47 5.25 -6.39
N LEU A 105 13.14 5.18 -6.58
CA LEU A 105 12.51 5.42 -7.85
C LEU A 105 12.09 6.88 -8.02
N GLU A 106 11.84 7.29 -9.26
CA GLU A 106 11.12 8.52 -9.58
C GLU A 106 9.73 8.50 -8.90
N PRO A 107 9.22 9.63 -8.35
CA PRO A 107 7.99 9.64 -7.57
C PRO A 107 6.76 9.04 -8.27
N ALA A 108 6.64 9.20 -9.59
CA ALA A 108 5.53 8.64 -10.34
C ALA A 108 5.68 7.12 -10.55
N ALA A 109 6.90 6.61 -10.74
CA ALA A 109 7.19 5.17 -10.79
C ALA A 109 6.98 4.51 -9.43
N ASP A 110 7.42 5.19 -8.35
CA ASP A 110 7.24 4.76 -6.97
C ASP A 110 5.75 4.61 -6.61
N ALA A 111 4.91 5.57 -7.01
CA ALA A 111 3.46 5.47 -6.82
C ALA A 111 2.84 4.25 -7.52
N GLN A 112 3.35 3.83 -8.68
CA GLN A 112 2.91 2.60 -9.35
C GLN A 112 3.45 1.35 -8.62
N LEU A 113 4.70 1.40 -8.11
CA LEU A 113 5.27 0.31 -7.33
C LEU A 113 4.47 0.04 -6.05
N HIS A 114 3.92 1.07 -5.42
CA HIS A 114 3.08 0.89 -4.22
C HIS A 114 1.83 0.04 -4.48
N ILE A 115 1.25 0.07 -5.68
CA ILE A 115 0.14 -0.80 -6.07
C ILE A 115 0.61 -2.26 -6.11
N ILE A 116 1.78 -2.52 -6.71
CA ILE A 116 2.38 -3.86 -6.75
C ILE A 116 2.67 -4.37 -5.32
N ILE A 117 3.28 -3.54 -4.48
CA ILE A 117 3.59 -3.88 -3.09
C ILE A 117 2.32 -4.24 -2.31
N HIS A 118 1.25 -3.45 -2.48
CA HIS A 118 -0.04 -3.74 -1.85
C HIS A 118 -0.56 -5.13 -2.26
N ASP A 119 -0.54 -5.45 -3.56
CA ASP A 119 -1.03 -6.74 -4.07
C ASP A 119 -0.15 -7.91 -3.58
N LEU A 120 1.18 -7.73 -3.52
CA LEU A 120 2.11 -8.71 -2.97
C LEU A 120 1.83 -8.98 -1.49
N MET A 121 1.61 -7.94 -0.69
CA MET A 121 1.31 -8.05 0.74
C MET A 121 -0.06 -8.69 1.00
N ASP A 122 -1.10 -8.32 0.24
CA ASP A 122 -2.42 -8.93 0.37
C ASP A 122 -2.39 -10.40 -0.06
N GLY A 123 -1.65 -10.73 -1.11
CA GLY A 123 -1.41 -12.10 -1.54
C GLY A 123 -0.67 -12.92 -0.47
N SER A 124 0.42 -12.38 0.09
CA SER A 124 1.19 -13.07 1.14
C SER A 124 0.37 -13.31 2.40
N ALA A 125 -0.39 -12.32 2.87
CA ALA A 125 -1.29 -12.46 4.00
C ALA A 125 -2.38 -13.53 3.76
N SER A 126 -2.89 -13.62 2.53
CA SER A 126 -3.86 -14.65 2.14
C SER A 126 -3.24 -16.06 2.14
N MET A 127 -1.94 -16.19 1.80
CA MET A 127 -1.22 -17.48 1.80
C MET A 127 -1.01 -18.04 3.21
N GLU A 128 -0.96 -17.20 4.24
CA GLU A 128 -0.84 -17.66 5.63
C GLU A 128 -2.11 -18.36 6.15
N ASN A 129 -3.25 -18.16 5.48
CA ASN A 129 -4.52 -18.77 5.83
C ASN A 129 -4.86 -19.93 4.89
N GLN A 130 -4.96 -21.14 5.43
CA GLN A 130 -5.21 -22.36 4.67
C GLN A 130 -6.41 -22.28 3.72
N SER A 131 -7.49 -21.61 4.10
CA SER A 131 -8.70 -21.50 3.28
C SER A 131 -8.54 -20.57 2.07
N SER A 132 -7.54 -19.72 2.04
CA SER A 132 -7.29 -18.72 0.99
C SER A 132 -5.88 -18.80 0.38
N ALA A 133 -5.05 -19.74 0.82
CA ALA A 133 -3.64 -19.81 0.47
C ALA A 133 -3.40 -19.83 -1.05
N ARG A 134 -4.08 -20.69 -1.78
CA ARG A 134 -3.99 -20.76 -3.24
C ARG A 134 -4.42 -19.44 -3.91
N ASN A 135 -5.49 -18.83 -3.43
CA ASN A 135 -5.95 -17.53 -3.96
C ASN A 135 -4.92 -16.43 -3.70
N GLY A 136 -4.24 -16.48 -2.55
CA GLY A 136 -3.13 -15.58 -2.23
C GLY A 136 -1.98 -15.71 -3.22
N ALA A 137 -1.57 -16.95 -3.54
CA ALA A 137 -0.53 -17.20 -4.54
C ALA A 137 -0.93 -16.69 -5.94
N VAL A 138 -2.20 -16.86 -6.34
CA VAL A 138 -2.72 -16.32 -7.61
C VAL A 138 -2.66 -14.79 -7.63
N LYS A 139 -2.95 -14.11 -6.52
CA LYS A 139 -2.78 -12.64 -6.43
C LYS A 139 -1.33 -12.22 -6.64
N VAL A 140 -0.38 -12.92 -6.02
CA VAL A 140 1.05 -12.66 -6.22
C VAL A 140 1.46 -12.89 -7.69
N ILE A 141 1.00 -13.95 -8.31
CA ILE A 141 1.26 -14.21 -9.75
C ILE A 141 0.75 -13.06 -10.61
N ASN A 142 -0.46 -12.55 -10.32
CA ASN A 142 -1.01 -11.39 -11.03
C ASN A 142 -0.20 -10.11 -10.78
N ALA A 143 0.27 -9.87 -9.56
CA ALA A 143 1.14 -8.74 -9.23
C ALA A 143 2.47 -8.80 -10.00
N LEU A 144 3.07 -9.99 -10.13
CA LEU A 144 4.27 -10.23 -10.95
C LEU A 144 3.99 -9.98 -12.44
N GLY A 145 2.81 -10.35 -12.93
CA GLY A 145 2.34 -10.04 -14.29
C GLY A 145 2.18 -8.55 -14.52
N ASN A 146 1.61 -7.83 -13.56
CA ASN A 146 1.51 -6.38 -13.58
C ASN A 146 2.88 -5.73 -13.61
N TYR A 147 3.83 -6.19 -12.77
CA TYR A 147 5.19 -5.71 -12.81
C TYR A 147 5.81 -5.85 -14.21
N ALA A 148 5.70 -7.03 -14.83
CA ALA A 148 6.21 -7.27 -16.17
C ALA A 148 5.58 -6.35 -17.23
N ASN A 149 4.31 -5.96 -17.06
CA ASN A 149 3.59 -5.13 -18.02
C ASN A 149 3.90 -3.64 -17.89
N TYR A 150 4.18 -3.16 -16.69
CA TYR A 150 4.28 -1.73 -16.38
C TYR A 150 5.70 -1.24 -16.09
N PHE A 151 6.64 -2.12 -15.74
CA PHE A 151 8.03 -1.77 -15.45
C PHE A 151 9.00 -2.33 -16.49
N ASP A 152 10.01 -1.53 -16.87
CA ASP A 152 11.02 -1.90 -17.85
C ASP A 152 12.19 -2.62 -17.18
N ASP A 153 12.00 -3.90 -16.90
CA ASP A 153 13.02 -4.79 -16.35
C ASP A 153 13.36 -5.92 -17.33
N PRO A 154 14.38 -5.74 -18.16
CA PRO A 154 14.77 -6.74 -19.16
C PRO A 154 15.33 -8.04 -18.56
N LYS A 155 15.63 -8.06 -17.25
CA LYS A 155 16.14 -9.26 -16.54
C LYS A 155 15.05 -10.05 -15.87
N PHE A 156 13.88 -9.46 -15.71
CA PHE A 156 12.77 -10.10 -15.04
C PHE A 156 12.27 -11.31 -15.84
N GLN A 157 12.10 -12.43 -15.14
CA GLN A 157 11.52 -13.65 -15.71
C GLN A 157 10.08 -13.77 -15.17
N PRO A 158 9.06 -13.60 -16.02
CA PRO A 158 7.67 -13.79 -15.61
C PRO A 158 7.40 -15.21 -15.10
N VAL A 159 6.33 -15.36 -14.33
CA VAL A 159 5.87 -16.70 -13.92
C VAL A 159 5.41 -17.46 -15.14
N ALA A 160 5.86 -18.73 -15.27
CA ALA A 160 5.45 -19.61 -16.36
C ALA A 160 3.96 -19.99 -16.19
N HIS A 161 3.23 -20.00 -17.30
CA HIS A 161 1.81 -20.40 -17.36
C HIS A 161 1.66 -21.68 -18.18
#